data_6f45b3e758cea7306d9231d7401e283a
#
_entry.id   6f45b3e758cea7306d9231d7401e283a
#
_cell.length_a   1.000
_cell.length_b   1.000
_cell.length_c   1.000
_cell.angle_alpha   90.00
_cell.angle_beta   90.00
_cell.angle_gamma   90.00
#
_symmetry.space_group_name_H-M   'P 1'
#
loop_
_entity.id
_entity.type
_entity.pdbx_description
1 polymer ?
#
loop_
_entity_poly.entity_id
_entity_poly.type
_entity_poly.pdbx_seq_one_letter_code
_entity_poly.pdbx_strand_id
1 'polypeptide(L)'
;MKVLTIPEHCTRTHGANCTRCQLACPAKAISFDEAGAPVIDRDACTKCGVCMGVCDAFSSSSATALRLYDHLRKVAMRGEIVYLTCEENVFPGFEPAKNVTVLPCLACVPPELWTLLLAQNVPVCVACDLKYCEDCPRAAQIGELLFTKAIEIAEAQTGENVHFDREIPEYVPPVEAVVDDEFDRRAAFDSVKDDAFDIISGRRRLKQSDTLKEAYRKKERERMREALNLSEGEYLSDALEKGRATRVMPPRRRMLLEAYAAKPDIAENVEVAVSATDHDACVECLDCVARCASGARIATKEGHLGYDARYCVGCGVCEAVCPRNAIALVEATFADLMPEGPGKRAIEPNLADYE
;
A
#
# COMPACT_ATOMS: atom_id res chain seq x y z
N MET A 1 14.03 9.14 0.76
CA MET A 1 13.08 8.28 -0.01
C MET A 1 12.76 8.92 -1.36
N LYS A 2 12.55 8.15 -2.45
CA LYS A 2 12.11 8.67 -3.76
C LYS A 2 10.67 8.22 -4.02
N VAL A 3 9.75 9.15 -4.12
CA VAL A 3 8.35 8.88 -4.47
C VAL A 3 8.24 8.69 -5.99
N LEU A 4 7.53 7.66 -6.41
CA LEU A 4 7.25 7.29 -7.80
C LEU A 4 5.76 7.42 -8.07
N THR A 5 5.39 7.73 -9.29
CA THR A 5 4.00 7.72 -9.77
C THR A 5 3.74 6.45 -10.58
N ILE A 6 2.53 5.88 -10.44
CA ILE A 6 2.02 4.72 -11.16
C ILE A 6 0.73 5.18 -11.86
N PRO A 7 0.84 5.73 -13.10
CA PRO A 7 -0.30 6.28 -13.81
C PRO A 7 -1.47 5.29 -13.98
N GLU A 8 -1.15 4.00 -14.12
CA GLU A 8 -2.12 2.92 -14.29
C GLU A 8 -3.07 2.76 -13.10
N HIS A 9 -2.63 3.15 -11.89
CA HIS A 9 -3.45 3.14 -10.68
C HIS A 9 -4.20 4.46 -10.47
N CYS A 10 -3.95 5.48 -11.30
CA CYS A 10 -4.62 6.76 -11.18
C CYS A 10 -5.98 6.72 -11.87
N THR A 11 -7.06 6.88 -11.11
CA THR A 11 -8.42 6.91 -11.66
C THR A 11 -8.64 8.10 -12.60
N ARG A 12 -7.86 9.17 -12.46
CA ARG A 12 -7.92 10.35 -13.33
C ARG A 12 -7.51 10.06 -14.77
N THR A 13 -6.53 9.16 -14.99
CA THR A 13 -6.14 8.72 -16.34
C THR A 13 -7.25 7.94 -17.05
N HIS A 14 -8.24 7.49 -16.31
CA HIS A 14 -9.44 6.80 -16.81
C HIS A 14 -10.68 7.71 -16.91
N GLY A 15 -10.52 9.00 -16.57
CA GLY A 15 -11.58 10.01 -16.73
C GLY A 15 -12.24 10.46 -15.43
N ALA A 16 -11.80 9.99 -14.24
CA ALA A 16 -12.28 10.51 -12.97
C ALA A 16 -11.79 11.94 -12.73
N ASN A 17 -12.58 12.76 -12.04
CA ASN A 17 -12.17 14.10 -11.61
C ASN A 17 -11.59 14.06 -10.19
N CYS A 18 -10.53 13.27 -9.97
CA CYS A 18 -9.92 13.08 -8.66
C CYS A 18 -8.76 14.07 -8.43
N THR A 19 -8.73 14.72 -7.26
CA THR A 19 -7.67 15.68 -6.85
C THR A 19 -7.09 15.35 -5.46
N ARG A 20 -7.39 14.18 -4.87
CA ARG A 20 -7.01 13.81 -3.49
C ARG A 20 -5.52 14.00 -3.20
N CYS A 21 -4.65 13.50 -4.09
CA CYS A 21 -3.20 13.61 -3.91
C CYS A 21 -2.68 15.05 -3.98
N GLN A 22 -3.29 15.90 -4.81
CA GLN A 22 -2.94 17.31 -4.93
C GLN A 22 -3.34 18.07 -3.68
N LEU A 23 -4.55 17.83 -3.16
CA LEU A 23 -5.06 18.47 -1.94
C LEU A 23 -4.29 18.03 -0.69
N ALA A 24 -3.87 16.76 -0.65
CA ALA A 24 -3.11 16.21 0.48
C ALA A 24 -1.62 16.59 0.47
N CYS A 25 -1.09 17.14 -0.63
CA CYS A 25 0.33 17.47 -0.72
C CYS A 25 0.65 18.76 0.04
N PRO A 26 1.41 18.72 1.17
CA PRO A 26 1.73 19.92 1.95
C PRO A 26 2.57 20.92 1.16
N ALA A 27 3.44 20.44 0.29
CA ALA A 27 4.32 21.26 -0.55
C ALA A 27 3.66 21.71 -1.88
N LYS A 28 2.40 21.30 -2.14
CA LYS A 28 1.69 21.54 -3.43
C LYS A 28 2.50 21.11 -4.66
N ALA A 29 3.34 20.09 -4.50
CA ALA A 29 4.28 19.59 -5.51
C ALA A 29 3.64 18.62 -6.51
N ILE A 30 2.31 18.45 -6.52
CA ILE A 30 1.60 17.50 -7.40
C ILE A 30 0.71 18.27 -8.35
N SER A 31 0.95 18.07 -9.65
CA SER A 31 0.12 18.52 -10.76
C SER A 31 -0.34 17.32 -11.60
N PHE A 32 -1.08 17.58 -12.68
CA PHE A 32 -1.50 16.55 -13.62
C PHE A 32 -1.08 16.95 -15.03
N ASP A 33 -0.64 15.99 -15.80
CA ASP A 33 -0.34 16.17 -17.21
C ASP A 33 -1.62 16.18 -18.08
N GLU A 34 -1.45 16.29 -19.42
CA GLU A 34 -2.55 16.29 -20.37
C GLU A 34 -3.37 14.99 -20.39
N ALA A 35 -2.74 13.86 -20.04
CA ALA A 35 -3.40 12.57 -19.91
C ALA A 35 -4.08 12.37 -18.53
N GLY A 36 -3.96 13.36 -17.63
CA GLY A 36 -4.49 13.29 -16.27
C GLY A 36 -3.61 12.51 -15.28
N ALA A 37 -2.40 12.08 -15.68
CA ALA A 37 -1.50 11.38 -14.80
C ALA A 37 -0.82 12.34 -13.79
N PRO A 38 -0.58 11.90 -12.53
CA PRO A 38 0.04 12.75 -11.54
C PRO A 38 1.54 12.95 -11.83
N VAL A 39 1.97 14.21 -11.82
CA VAL A 39 3.36 14.64 -11.99
C VAL A 39 3.84 15.28 -10.70
N ILE A 40 5.05 14.89 -10.26
CA ILE A 40 5.67 15.43 -9.05
C ILE A 40 6.76 16.43 -9.44
N ASP A 41 6.62 17.68 -8.99
CA ASP A 41 7.70 18.63 -8.96
C ASP A 41 8.76 18.16 -7.96
N ARG A 42 9.93 17.77 -8.46
CA ARG A 42 11.00 17.19 -7.66
C ARG A 42 11.72 18.20 -6.77
N ASP A 43 11.71 19.47 -7.15
CA ASP A 43 12.38 20.53 -6.41
C ASP A 43 11.49 21.02 -5.26
N ALA A 44 10.18 21.08 -5.46
CA ALA A 44 9.21 21.42 -4.42
C ALA A 44 8.91 20.24 -3.46
N CYS A 45 9.10 18.98 -3.88
CA CYS A 45 8.71 17.80 -3.13
C CYS A 45 9.57 17.59 -1.87
N THR A 46 8.96 17.67 -0.67
CA THR A 46 9.60 17.42 0.63
C THR A 46 9.88 15.95 0.92
N LYS A 47 9.44 15.03 0.07
CA LYS A 47 9.58 13.56 0.22
C LYS A 47 8.92 13.00 1.48
N CYS A 48 7.90 13.66 2.01
CA CYS A 48 7.16 13.23 3.21
C CYS A 48 6.39 11.91 3.01
N GLY A 49 6.01 11.56 1.77
CA GLY A 49 5.28 10.32 1.48
C GLY A 49 3.77 10.38 1.72
N VAL A 50 3.20 11.49 2.14
CA VAL A 50 1.73 11.67 2.36
C VAL A 50 0.91 11.19 1.17
N CYS A 51 1.34 11.46 -0.06
CA CYS A 51 0.66 11.02 -1.27
C CYS A 51 0.49 9.50 -1.37
N MET A 52 1.44 8.71 -0.81
CA MET A 52 1.34 7.24 -0.75
C MET A 52 0.27 6.78 0.26
N GLY A 53 0.09 7.51 1.35
CA GLY A 53 -0.95 7.22 2.34
C GLY A 53 -2.37 7.48 1.83
N VAL A 54 -2.53 8.34 0.82
CA VAL A 54 -3.84 8.74 0.31
C VAL A 54 -4.21 8.13 -1.04
N CYS A 55 -3.24 7.58 -1.81
CA CYS A 55 -3.52 7.12 -3.17
C CYS A 55 -2.56 6.04 -3.66
N ASP A 56 -3.10 4.97 -4.24
CA ASP A 56 -2.36 3.85 -4.83
C ASP A 56 -1.54 4.22 -6.08
N ALA A 57 -1.80 5.40 -6.68
CA ALA A 57 -1.00 5.91 -7.79
C ALA A 57 0.40 6.39 -7.37
N PHE A 58 0.73 6.32 -6.08
CA PHE A 58 2.04 6.68 -5.56
C PHE A 58 2.69 5.50 -4.83
N SER A 59 3.99 5.35 -5.02
CA SER A 59 4.79 4.33 -4.37
C SER A 59 6.19 4.86 -4.08
N SER A 60 7.02 4.05 -3.44
CA SER A 60 8.41 4.36 -3.17
C SER A 60 9.31 3.26 -3.74
N SER A 61 10.47 3.67 -4.23
CA SER A 61 11.50 2.73 -4.68
C SER A 61 12.07 1.85 -3.54
N SER A 62 11.93 2.30 -2.29
CA SER A 62 12.50 1.63 -1.11
C SER A 62 11.46 0.90 -0.28
N ALA A 63 10.21 1.40 -0.21
CA ALA A 63 9.17 0.82 0.62
C ALA A 63 7.78 1.05 0.01
N THR A 64 7.17 -0.01 -0.49
CA THR A 64 5.72 -0.04 -0.76
C THR A 64 4.97 -0.31 0.53
N ALA A 65 3.67 0.00 0.60
CA ALA A 65 2.85 -0.31 1.78
C ALA A 65 2.86 -1.82 2.11
N LEU A 66 2.83 -2.70 1.11
CA LEU A 66 2.93 -4.15 1.30
C LEU A 66 4.29 -4.58 1.85
N ARG A 67 5.39 -3.99 1.39
CA ARG A 67 6.72 -4.28 1.96
C ARG A 67 6.87 -3.76 3.38
N LEU A 68 6.29 -2.62 3.68
CA LEU A 68 6.22 -2.12 5.05
C LEU A 68 5.47 -3.13 5.92
N TYR A 69 4.28 -3.56 5.51
CA TYR A 69 3.53 -4.61 6.19
C TYR A 69 4.36 -5.89 6.43
N ASP A 70 5.01 -6.43 5.40
CA ASP A 70 5.84 -7.62 5.52
C ASP A 70 6.99 -7.44 6.52
N HIS A 71 7.59 -6.24 6.54
CA HIS A 71 8.64 -5.91 7.50
C HIS A 71 8.11 -5.88 8.93
N LEU A 72 7.01 -5.16 9.18
CA LEU A 72 6.40 -5.03 10.50
C LEU A 72 5.95 -6.40 11.04
N ARG A 73 5.31 -7.20 10.18
CA ARG A 73 4.91 -8.56 10.53
C ARG A 73 6.10 -9.45 10.90
N LYS A 74 7.21 -9.36 10.20
CA LYS A 74 8.44 -10.12 10.54
C LYS A 74 9.01 -9.72 11.89
N VAL A 75 8.93 -8.45 12.27
CA VAL A 75 9.32 -7.99 13.62
C VAL A 75 8.38 -8.60 14.66
N ALA A 76 7.07 -8.51 14.46
CA ALA A 76 6.07 -9.05 15.36
C ALA A 76 6.18 -10.59 15.53
N MET A 77 6.51 -11.32 14.46
CA MET A 77 6.72 -12.78 14.51
C MET A 77 7.90 -13.19 15.38
N ARG A 78 8.82 -12.30 15.72
CA ARG A 78 9.90 -12.52 16.69
C ARG A 78 9.44 -12.28 18.14
N GLY A 79 8.17 -11.94 18.35
CA GLY A 79 7.62 -11.59 19.66
C GLY A 79 7.97 -10.17 20.11
N GLU A 80 8.41 -9.31 19.19
CA GLU A 80 8.79 -7.93 19.48
C GLU A 80 7.62 -6.98 19.21
N ILE A 81 7.50 -5.92 20.03
CA ILE A 81 6.61 -4.80 19.70
C ILE A 81 7.22 -4.04 18.52
N VAL A 82 6.39 -3.68 17.57
CA VAL A 82 6.77 -2.91 16.40
C VAL A 82 6.56 -1.43 16.69
N TYR A 83 7.62 -0.64 16.68
CA TYR A 83 7.53 0.80 16.85
C TYR A 83 7.59 1.51 15.50
N LEU A 84 6.67 2.44 15.29
CA LEU A 84 6.65 3.33 14.13
C LEU A 84 6.91 4.77 14.58
N THR A 85 7.83 5.44 13.92
CA THR A 85 8.13 6.85 14.16
C THR A 85 8.42 7.58 12.84
N CYS A 86 8.55 8.90 12.88
CA CYS A 86 8.93 9.68 11.72
C CYS A 86 10.36 10.21 11.82
N GLU A 87 10.94 10.60 10.66
CA GLU A 87 12.31 11.12 10.59
C GLU A 87 12.51 12.38 11.46
N GLU A 88 11.47 13.20 11.66
CA GLU A 88 11.56 14.43 12.46
C GLU A 88 11.60 14.17 13.98
N ASN A 89 11.20 12.97 14.43
CA ASN A 89 11.34 12.55 15.83
C ASN A 89 12.72 11.96 16.16
N VAL A 90 13.54 11.68 15.14
CA VAL A 90 14.86 11.06 15.33
C VAL A 90 15.93 12.15 15.30
N PHE A 91 16.51 12.43 16.46
CA PHE A 91 17.55 13.45 16.59
C PHE A 91 18.90 12.98 16.03
N PRO A 92 19.74 13.90 15.55
CA PRO A 92 21.10 13.56 15.15
C PRO A 92 21.88 12.87 16.27
N GLY A 93 22.45 11.69 15.95
CA GLY A 93 23.22 10.89 16.92
C GLY A 93 22.37 9.89 17.73
N PHE A 94 21.04 9.92 17.60
CA PHE A 94 20.17 8.90 18.19
C PHE A 94 20.09 7.67 17.26
N GLU A 95 20.31 6.49 17.80
CA GLU A 95 20.21 5.22 17.08
C GLU A 95 18.97 4.45 17.55
N PRO A 96 17.89 4.39 16.74
CA PRO A 96 16.69 3.65 17.10
C PRO A 96 16.95 2.15 17.24
N ALA A 97 16.23 1.48 18.14
CA ALA A 97 16.27 0.03 18.28
C ALA A 97 15.84 -0.69 16.99
N LYS A 98 16.25 -1.96 16.82
CA LYS A 98 16.02 -2.73 15.58
C LYS A 98 14.54 -3.00 15.26
N ASN A 99 13.67 -2.92 16.26
CA ASN A 99 12.23 -3.06 16.13
C ASN A 99 11.51 -1.71 15.89
N VAL A 100 12.26 -0.62 15.73
CA VAL A 100 11.75 0.70 15.35
C VAL A 100 11.86 0.88 13.84
N THR A 101 10.77 1.25 13.19
CA THR A 101 10.73 1.61 11.78
C THR A 101 10.55 3.12 11.65
N VAL A 102 11.57 3.77 11.12
CA VAL A 102 11.56 5.22 10.88
C VAL A 102 10.98 5.50 9.48
N LEU A 103 9.90 6.26 9.44
CA LEU A 103 9.21 6.66 8.22
C LEU A 103 9.45 8.15 7.93
N PRO A 104 9.37 8.61 6.69
CA PRO A 104 9.47 10.05 6.39
C PRO A 104 8.40 10.88 7.11
N CYS A 105 7.19 10.34 7.18
CA CYS A 105 6.06 10.84 7.97
C CYS A 105 5.11 9.66 8.19
N LEU A 106 4.46 9.57 9.34
CA LEU A 106 3.47 8.51 9.64
C LEU A 106 2.26 8.54 8.68
N ALA A 107 1.94 9.72 8.12
CA ALA A 107 0.89 9.86 7.11
C ALA A 107 1.18 9.15 5.77
N CYS A 108 2.35 8.55 5.58
CA CYS A 108 2.62 7.69 4.43
C CYS A 108 1.99 6.29 4.57
N VAL A 109 1.52 5.94 5.76
CA VAL A 109 0.84 4.68 6.05
C VAL A 109 -0.66 4.84 5.81
N PRO A 110 -1.24 4.13 4.83
CA PRO A 110 -2.68 4.26 4.54
C PRO A 110 -3.52 3.63 5.65
N PRO A 111 -4.79 4.08 5.84
CA PRO A 111 -5.69 3.53 6.85
C PRO A 111 -5.89 2.02 6.72
N GLU A 112 -5.94 1.50 5.51
CA GLU A 112 -6.11 0.07 5.24
C GLU A 112 -4.94 -0.78 5.76
N LEU A 113 -3.73 -0.22 5.81
CA LEU A 113 -2.59 -0.91 6.43
C LEU A 113 -2.71 -0.93 7.95
N TRP A 114 -3.16 0.16 8.58
CA TRP A 114 -3.46 0.17 10.01
C TRP A 114 -4.54 -0.86 10.35
N THR A 115 -5.63 -0.88 9.59
CA THR A 115 -6.71 -1.88 9.75
C THR A 115 -6.18 -3.31 9.66
N LEU A 116 -5.31 -3.60 8.68
CA LEU A 116 -4.71 -4.92 8.51
C LEU A 116 -3.82 -5.32 9.70
N LEU A 117 -2.99 -4.39 10.19
CA LEU A 117 -2.13 -4.64 11.34
C LEU A 117 -2.94 -4.95 12.60
N LEU A 118 -3.98 -4.16 12.88
CA LEU A 118 -4.87 -4.36 14.03
C LEU A 118 -5.69 -5.65 13.89
N ALA A 119 -6.26 -5.92 12.71
CA ALA A 119 -7.03 -7.15 12.47
C ALA A 119 -6.20 -8.43 12.65
N GLN A 120 -4.89 -8.36 12.43
CA GLN A 120 -3.97 -9.48 12.64
C GLN A 120 -3.31 -9.48 14.02
N ASN A 121 -3.73 -8.61 14.93
CA ASN A 121 -3.16 -8.46 16.27
C ASN A 121 -1.64 -8.22 16.25
N VAL A 122 -1.13 -7.48 15.27
CA VAL A 122 0.27 -7.05 15.23
C VAL A 122 0.49 -6.05 16.35
N PRO A 123 1.41 -6.30 17.31
CA PRO A 123 1.66 -5.40 18.42
C PRO A 123 2.39 -4.14 17.93
N VAL A 124 1.63 -3.16 17.44
CA VAL A 124 2.15 -1.91 16.89
C VAL A 124 2.02 -0.78 17.90
N CYS A 125 3.07 0.02 18.02
CA CYS A 125 3.13 1.22 18.84
C CYS A 125 3.64 2.40 18.00
N VAL A 126 3.00 3.53 18.09
CA VAL A 126 3.46 4.79 17.51
C VAL A 126 4.32 5.52 18.51
N ALA A 127 5.64 5.57 18.28
CA ALA A 127 6.58 6.32 19.08
C ALA A 127 6.74 7.73 18.50
N CYS A 128 5.90 8.66 18.92
CA CYS A 128 5.83 10.02 18.37
C CYS A 128 5.39 11.04 19.41
N ASP A 129 6.15 12.13 19.54
CA ASP A 129 5.72 13.34 20.24
C ASP A 129 5.12 14.31 19.21
N LEU A 130 3.79 14.42 19.17
CA LEU A 130 3.02 15.19 18.18
C LEU A 130 3.40 16.67 18.10
N LYS A 131 4.05 17.21 19.14
CA LYS A 131 4.50 18.62 19.14
C LYS A 131 5.42 18.99 17.98
N TYR A 132 6.12 18.00 17.38
CA TYR A 132 6.97 18.25 16.22
C TYR A 132 6.21 18.37 14.91
N CYS A 133 4.91 18.02 14.89
CA CYS A 133 4.10 18.12 13.67
C CYS A 133 3.72 19.55 13.32
N GLU A 134 3.57 20.43 14.32
CA GLU A 134 3.17 21.83 14.10
C GLU A 134 4.13 22.59 13.18
N ASP A 135 5.44 22.46 13.42
CA ASP A 135 6.50 23.12 12.66
C ASP A 135 7.25 22.16 11.74
N CYS A 136 6.67 20.98 11.42
CA CYS A 136 7.31 19.97 10.60
C CYS A 136 7.61 20.49 9.18
N PRO A 137 8.88 20.53 8.74
CA PRO A 137 9.25 21.06 7.43
C PRO A 137 8.83 20.15 6.27
N ARG A 138 8.45 18.89 6.55
CA ARG A 138 8.10 17.91 5.53
C ARG A 138 6.61 17.86 5.25
N ALA A 139 5.79 17.66 6.28
CA ALA A 139 4.37 17.40 6.13
C ALA A 139 3.48 18.42 6.85
N ALA A 140 4.06 19.28 7.71
CA ALA A 140 3.35 20.25 8.52
C ALA A 140 2.13 19.60 9.25
N GLN A 141 1.17 20.38 9.66
CA GLN A 141 -0.04 19.92 10.35
C GLN A 141 -0.87 18.93 9.54
N ILE A 142 -0.80 18.94 8.20
CA ILE A 142 -1.54 17.99 7.37
C ILE A 142 -1.05 16.55 7.57
N GLY A 143 0.22 16.36 7.90
CA GLY A 143 0.76 15.05 8.23
C GLY A 143 0.12 14.47 9.48
N GLU A 144 0.01 15.25 10.56
CA GLU A 144 -0.66 14.86 11.80
C GLU A 144 -2.13 14.51 11.55
N LEU A 145 -2.86 15.43 10.89
CA LEU A 145 -4.28 15.24 10.59
C LEU A 145 -4.53 13.93 9.83
N LEU A 146 -3.71 13.62 8.83
CA LEU A 146 -3.93 12.45 7.98
C LEU A 146 -3.55 11.15 8.67
N PHE A 147 -2.48 11.10 9.47
CA PHE A 147 -2.15 9.85 10.12
C PHE A 147 -3.03 9.55 11.34
N THR A 148 -3.41 10.57 12.11
CA THR A 148 -4.36 10.38 13.22
C THR A 148 -5.71 9.91 12.68
N LYS A 149 -6.19 10.53 11.60
CA LYS A 149 -7.41 10.08 10.93
C LYS A 149 -7.32 8.66 10.38
N ALA A 150 -6.17 8.27 9.85
CA ALA A 150 -5.94 6.90 9.36
C ALA A 150 -6.01 5.87 10.49
N ILE A 151 -5.47 6.20 11.66
CA ILE A 151 -5.55 5.36 12.86
C ILE A 151 -6.98 5.30 13.39
N GLU A 152 -7.66 6.43 13.54
CA GLU A 152 -9.07 6.48 13.98
C GLU A 152 -9.98 5.60 13.11
N ILE A 153 -9.80 5.63 11.78
CA ILE A 153 -10.54 4.76 10.85
C ILE A 153 -10.26 3.29 11.17
N ALA A 154 -9.00 2.92 11.34
CA ALA A 154 -8.62 1.53 11.60
C ALA A 154 -9.14 1.03 12.96
N GLU A 155 -9.08 1.88 14.00
CA GLU A 155 -9.62 1.58 15.32
C GLU A 155 -11.15 1.41 15.29
N ALA A 156 -11.86 2.30 14.59
CA ALA A 156 -13.30 2.20 14.40
C ALA A 156 -13.70 0.92 13.64
N GLN A 157 -12.92 0.53 12.63
CA GLN A 157 -13.17 -0.67 11.84
C GLN A 157 -12.92 -1.96 12.61
N THR A 158 -11.86 -2.00 13.44
CA THR A 158 -11.41 -3.24 14.08
C THR A 158 -11.86 -3.40 15.52
N GLY A 159 -12.21 -2.32 16.20
CA GLY A 159 -12.45 -2.28 17.65
C GLY A 159 -11.17 -2.40 18.49
N GLU A 160 -10.00 -2.41 17.86
CA GLU A 160 -8.69 -2.48 18.49
C GLU A 160 -8.07 -1.07 18.53
N ASN A 161 -7.09 -0.84 19.43
CA ASN A 161 -6.46 0.47 19.58
C ASN A 161 -4.97 0.40 19.22
N VAL A 162 -4.45 1.47 18.62
CA VAL A 162 -3.02 1.68 18.42
C VAL A 162 -2.43 2.30 19.70
N HIS A 163 -1.36 1.71 20.21
CA HIS A 163 -0.65 2.28 21.35
C HIS A 163 0.24 3.44 20.91
N PHE A 164 0.29 4.48 21.75
CA PHE A 164 1.18 5.62 21.55
C PHE A 164 2.18 5.69 22.70
N ASP A 165 3.44 5.94 22.34
CA ASP A 165 4.52 6.22 23.28
C ASP A 165 5.21 7.53 22.86
N ARG A 166 5.72 8.28 23.81
CA ARG A 166 6.49 9.49 23.54
C ARG A 166 7.97 9.21 23.29
N GLU A 167 8.43 8.07 23.80
CA GLU A 167 9.84 7.70 23.73
C GLU A 167 10.07 6.68 22.60
N ILE A 168 11.12 6.93 21.81
CA ILE A 168 11.57 6.01 20.80
C ILE A 168 12.57 5.05 21.48
N PRO A 169 12.37 3.71 21.41
CA PRO A 169 13.34 2.77 21.93
C PRO A 169 14.73 2.96 21.29
N GLU A 170 15.74 3.12 22.11
CA GLU A 170 17.12 3.28 21.67
C GLU A 170 17.79 1.92 21.48
N TYR A 171 18.70 1.85 20.54
CA TYR A 171 19.53 0.67 20.34
C TYR A 171 20.49 0.50 21.53
N VAL A 172 20.33 -0.56 22.28
CA VAL A 172 21.28 -0.99 23.28
C VAL A 172 22.18 -2.06 22.65
N PRO A 173 23.47 -1.78 22.44
CA PRO A 173 24.38 -2.81 21.94
C PRO A 173 24.38 -3.98 22.93
N PRO A 174 24.40 -5.23 22.47
CA PRO A 174 24.53 -6.38 23.36
C PRO A 174 25.79 -6.15 24.21
N VAL A 175 25.63 -6.29 25.52
CA VAL A 175 26.80 -6.27 26.43
C VAL A 175 27.72 -7.37 25.90
N GLU A 176 28.86 -6.98 25.36
CA GLU A 176 29.91 -7.96 25.01
C GLU A 176 30.16 -8.73 26.31
N ALA A 177 29.74 -9.99 26.34
CA ALA A 177 30.20 -10.90 27.37
C ALA A 177 31.70 -10.81 27.27
N VAL A 178 32.35 -10.34 28.33
CA VAL A 178 33.82 -10.38 28.46
C VAL A 178 34.12 -11.85 28.42
N VAL A 179 34.29 -12.39 27.25
CA VAL A 179 34.92 -13.67 27.05
C VAL A 179 36.40 -13.34 27.18
N ASP A 180 36.93 -13.67 28.31
CA ASP A 180 38.37 -13.82 28.46
C ASP A 180 38.83 -14.89 27.48
N ASP A 181 39.06 -14.46 26.28
CA ASP A 181 39.58 -15.35 25.24
C ASP A 181 40.81 -14.71 24.61
N GLU A 182 41.94 -15.26 24.99
CA GLU A 182 43.12 -15.32 24.17
C GLU A 182 42.81 -16.06 22.86
N PHE A 183 41.73 -15.70 22.18
CA PHE A 183 41.37 -16.29 20.90
C PHE A 183 42.01 -15.49 19.78
N ASP A 184 42.86 -16.17 19.09
CA ASP A 184 43.74 -15.76 18.02
C ASP A 184 43.08 -14.79 17.03
N ARG A 185 43.30 -13.50 17.22
CA ARG A 185 42.87 -12.41 16.30
C ARG A 185 43.38 -12.60 14.86
N ARG A 186 44.39 -13.45 14.64
CA ARG A 186 44.89 -13.77 13.30
C ARG A 186 44.00 -14.75 12.58
N ALA A 187 43.45 -15.77 13.24
CA ALA A 187 42.50 -16.72 12.62
C ALA A 187 41.19 -16.07 12.24
N ALA A 188 40.68 -15.13 13.04
CA ALA A 188 39.47 -14.36 12.71
C ALA A 188 39.69 -13.38 11.54
N PHE A 189 40.87 -12.80 11.44
CA PHE A 189 41.22 -11.91 10.32
C PHE A 189 41.45 -12.64 9.01
N ASP A 190 41.98 -13.87 9.05
CA ASP A 190 42.17 -14.69 7.86
C ASP A 190 40.83 -15.26 7.33
N SER A 191 39.92 -15.67 8.21
CA SER A 191 38.56 -16.07 7.80
C SER A 191 37.76 -14.93 7.16
N VAL A 192 37.87 -13.71 7.69
CA VAL A 192 37.22 -12.51 7.10
C VAL A 192 37.86 -12.11 5.76
N LYS A 193 39.14 -12.34 5.57
CA LYS A 193 39.82 -12.11 4.27
C LYS A 193 39.39 -13.13 3.23
N ASP A 194 39.25 -14.41 3.60
CA ASP A 194 38.81 -15.46 2.72
C ASP A 194 37.33 -15.28 2.33
N ASP A 195 36.46 -14.93 3.27
CA ASP A 195 35.08 -14.58 3.00
C ASP A 195 34.92 -13.32 2.14
N ALA A 196 35.75 -12.28 2.39
CA ALA A 196 35.74 -11.07 1.56
C ALA A 196 36.27 -11.33 0.16
N PHE A 197 37.31 -12.20 0.02
CA PHE A 197 37.86 -12.58 -1.27
C PHE A 197 36.92 -13.47 -2.06
N ASP A 198 36.17 -14.36 -1.41
CA ASP A 198 35.12 -15.18 -2.03
C ASP A 198 33.91 -14.34 -2.45
N ILE A 199 33.54 -13.32 -1.67
CA ILE A 199 32.50 -12.36 -2.05
C ILE A 199 32.95 -11.52 -3.27
N ILE A 200 34.20 -11.08 -3.34
CA ILE A 200 34.75 -10.29 -4.46
C ILE A 200 34.93 -11.17 -5.70
N SER A 201 35.45 -12.40 -5.56
CA SER A 201 35.56 -13.36 -6.68
C SER A 201 34.22 -13.95 -7.08
N GLY A 202 33.32 -14.16 -6.15
CA GLY A 202 31.94 -14.58 -6.37
C GLY A 202 31.13 -13.57 -7.17
N ARG A 203 31.27 -12.26 -6.95
CA ARG A 203 30.63 -11.21 -7.75
C ARG A 203 31.02 -11.25 -9.22
N ARG A 204 32.22 -11.63 -9.58
CA ARG A 204 32.63 -11.81 -10.98
C ARG A 204 32.02 -13.06 -11.61
N ARG A 205 31.93 -14.17 -10.88
CA ARG A 205 31.23 -15.40 -11.31
C ARG A 205 29.72 -15.21 -11.37
N LEU A 206 29.14 -14.44 -10.42
CA LEU A 206 27.72 -14.07 -10.39
C LEU A 206 27.30 -13.27 -11.64
N LYS A 207 28.15 -12.38 -12.16
CA LYS A 207 27.87 -11.63 -13.38
C LYS A 207 27.94 -12.48 -14.67
N GLN A 208 28.55 -13.64 -14.62
CA GLN A 208 28.72 -14.54 -15.77
C GLN A 208 27.81 -15.79 -15.75
N SER A 209 27.14 -16.08 -14.64
CA SER A 209 26.24 -17.23 -14.53
C SER A 209 24.85 -16.91 -15.09
N ASP A 210 24.42 -17.60 -16.13
CA ASP A 210 23.12 -17.43 -16.73
C ASP A 210 21.98 -17.81 -15.77
N THR A 211 22.20 -18.79 -14.91
CA THR A 211 21.24 -19.18 -13.83
C THR A 211 20.98 -18.05 -12.82
N LEU A 212 22.00 -17.26 -12.52
CA LEU A 212 21.87 -16.11 -11.61
C LEU A 212 21.26 -14.89 -12.27
N LYS A 213 21.54 -14.66 -13.56
CA LYS A 213 20.84 -13.67 -14.38
C LYS A 213 19.36 -14.01 -14.49
N GLU A 214 19.04 -15.28 -14.62
CA GLU A 214 17.67 -15.77 -14.70
C GLU A 214 16.94 -15.65 -13.36
N ALA A 215 17.59 -15.98 -12.24
CA ALA A 215 17.08 -15.75 -10.90
C ALA A 215 16.87 -14.25 -10.61
N TYR A 216 17.78 -13.40 -11.04
CA TYR A 216 17.66 -11.94 -10.91
C TYR A 216 16.51 -11.40 -11.77
N ARG A 217 16.37 -11.84 -13.02
CA ARG A 217 15.25 -11.49 -13.89
C ARG A 217 13.91 -12.01 -13.37
N LYS A 218 13.90 -13.19 -12.74
CA LYS A 218 12.72 -13.73 -12.07
C LYS A 218 12.31 -12.85 -10.89
N LYS A 219 13.26 -12.49 -10.02
CA LYS A 219 13.03 -11.62 -8.87
C LYS A 219 12.62 -10.19 -9.27
N GLU A 220 13.14 -9.69 -10.39
CA GLU A 220 12.77 -8.37 -10.92
C GLU A 220 11.38 -8.39 -11.57
N ARG A 221 11.02 -9.49 -12.26
CA ARG A 221 9.66 -9.74 -12.74
C ARG A 221 8.66 -9.88 -11.60
N GLU A 222 9.00 -10.60 -10.53
CA GLU A 222 8.17 -10.70 -9.32
C GLU A 222 7.97 -9.32 -8.67
N ARG A 223 9.02 -8.51 -8.56
CA ARG A 223 8.92 -7.12 -8.08
C ARG A 223 8.03 -6.24 -8.96
N MET A 224 8.12 -6.37 -10.28
CA MET A 224 7.23 -5.64 -11.19
C MET A 224 5.79 -6.13 -11.11
N ARG A 225 5.58 -7.44 -10.98
CA ARG A 225 4.23 -8.02 -10.78
C ARG A 225 3.60 -7.53 -9.48
N GLU A 226 4.35 -7.52 -8.37
CA GLU A 226 3.91 -6.94 -7.10
C GLU A 226 3.60 -5.44 -7.23
N ALA A 227 4.45 -4.68 -7.93
CA ALA A 227 4.24 -3.25 -8.14
C ALA A 227 3.03 -2.94 -9.02
N LEU A 228 2.69 -3.84 -9.96
CA LEU A 228 1.54 -3.75 -10.85
C LEU A 228 0.32 -4.51 -10.32
N ASN A 229 0.42 -5.15 -9.14
CA ASN A 229 -0.63 -5.98 -8.54
C ASN A 229 -1.20 -7.06 -9.46
N LEU A 230 -0.36 -7.66 -10.29
CA LEU A 230 -0.77 -8.77 -11.16
C LEU A 230 -0.99 -10.03 -10.32
N SER A 231 -2.09 -10.73 -10.52
CA SER A 231 -2.40 -11.98 -9.85
C SER A 231 -1.46 -13.12 -10.27
N GLU A 232 -1.34 -14.17 -9.43
CA GLU A 232 -0.61 -15.38 -9.82
C GLU A 232 -1.24 -15.99 -11.07
N GLY A 233 -0.43 -16.15 -12.14
CA GLY A 233 -0.88 -16.68 -13.42
C GLY A 233 -1.05 -15.64 -14.53
N GLU A 234 -1.11 -14.34 -14.22
CA GLU A 234 -1.05 -13.29 -15.23
C GLU A 234 0.40 -13.05 -15.67
N TYR A 235 0.68 -13.20 -16.95
CA TYR A 235 2.00 -12.90 -17.50
C TYR A 235 2.10 -11.39 -17.82
N LEU A 236 3.21 -10.77 -17.37
CA LEU A 236 3.50 -9.36 -17.67
C LEU A 236 3.48 -9.07 -19.18
N SER A 237 3.93 -10.04 -20.01
CA SER A 237 3.86 -9.95 -21.47
C SER A 237 2.43 -9.90 -21.98
N ASP A 238 1.52 -10.72 -21.42
CA ASP A 238 0.12 -10.78 -21.86
C ASP A 238 -0.65 -9.52 -21.45
N ALA A 239 -0.32 -8.95 -20.29
CA ALA A 239 -0.90 -7.69 -19.84
C ALA A 239 -0.42 -6.50 -20.70
N LEU A 240 0.84 -6.52 -21.14
CA LEU A 240 1.42 -5.48 -22.01
C LEU A 240 0.97 -5.62 -23.47
N GLU A 241 0.88 -6.85 -24.01
CA GLU A 241 0.43 -7.12 -25.39
C GLU A 241 -1.07 -6.85 -25.60
N LYS A 242 -1.90 -7.11 -24.57
CA LYS A 242 -3.35 -6.86 -24.62
C LYS A 242 -3.73 -5.42 -24.28
N GLY A 243 -2.73 -4.56 -23.96
CA GLY A 243 -2.95 -3.15 -23.64
C GLY A 243 -3.76 -2.89 -22.38
N ARG A 244 -4.09 -3.95 -21.60
CA ARG A 244 -4.81 -3.89 -20.33
C ARG A 244 -4.51 -5.13 -19.48
N ALA A 245 -4.07 -4.91 -18.26
CA ALA A 245 -4.34 -5.87 -17.20
C ALA A 245 -5.86 -5.92 -17.04
N THR A 246 -6.49 -7.03 -17.32
CA THR A 246 -7.95 -7.18 -17.31
C THR A 246 -8.56 -6.96 -15.93
N ARG A 247 -7.77 -7.09 -14.86
CA ARG A 247 -8.13 -6.78 -13.46
C ARG A 247 -6.88 -6.45 -12.66
N VAL A 248 -6.90 -5.31 -11.99
CA VAL A 248 -5.83 -4.91 -11.06
C VAL A 248 -6.45 -4.77 -9.68
N MET A 249 -6.06 -5.65 -8.73
CA MET A 249 -6.47 -5.50 -7.34
C MET A 249 -5.70 -4.32 -6.74
N PRO A 250 -6.39 -3.20 -6.40
CA PRO A 250 -5.75 -2.06 -5.78
C PRO A 250 -5.11 -2.44 -4.45
N PRO A 251 -3.86 -2.02 -4.15
CA PRO A 251 -3.14 -2.41 -2.94
C PRO A 251 -3.93 -2.16 -1.66
N ARG A 252 -4.57 -1.02 -1.55
CA ARG A 252 -5.37 -0.66 -0.37
C ARG A 252 -6.58 -1.57 -0.22
N ARG A 253 -7.30 -1.85 -1.31
CA ARG A 253 -8.43 -2.79 -1.31
C ARG A 253 -7.98 -4.21 -0.92
N ARG A 254 -6.81 -4.65 -1.40
CA ARG A 254 -6.21 -5.92 -1.02
C ARG A 254 -5.95 -6.00 0.48
N MET A 255 -5.40 -4.94 1.09
CA MET A 255 -5.16 -4.90 2.54
C MET A 255 -6.45 -5.05 3.34
N LEU A 256 -7.54 -4.37 2.94
CA LEU A 256 -8.84 -4.53 3.59
C LEU A 256 -9.41 -5.94 3.45
N LEU A 257 -9.26 -6.58 2.29
CA LEU A 257 -9.70 -7.97 2.10
C LEU A 257 -8.88 -8.95 2.95
N GLU A 258 -7.57 -8.71 3.09
CA GLU A 258 -6.70 -9.49 3.97
C GLU A 258 -7.04 -9.25 5.46
N ALA A 259 -7.39 -8.01 5.84
CA ALA A 259 -7.87 -7.70 7.18
C ALA A 259 -9.20 -8.40 7.48
N TYR A 260 -10.14 -8.37 6.54
CA TYR A 260 -11.41 -9.08 6.65
C TYR A 260 -11.21 -10.60 6.76
N ALA A 261 -10.28 -11.17 6.00
CA ALA A 261 -9.96 -12.59 6.11
C ALA A 261 -9.35 -12.97 7.47
N ALA A 262 -8.59 -12.07 8.09
CA ALA A 262 -7.99 -12.28 9.40
C ALA A 262 -8.98 -12.10 10.56
N LYS A 263 -9.89 -11.13 10.46
CA LYS A 263 -10.90 -10.77 11.46
C LYS A 263 -12.25 -10.55 10.78
N PRO A 264 -13.05 -11.61 10.57
CA PRO A 264 -14.33 -11.50 9.85
C PRO A 264 -15.35 -10.53 10.48
N ASP A 265 -15.27 -10.31 11.79
CA ASP A 265 -16.19 -9.45 12.53
C ASP A 265 -16.11 -7.97 12.12
N ILE A 266 -15.05 -7.56 11.38
CA ILE A 266 -14.94 -6.18 10.89
C ILE A 266 -15.86 -5.89 9.69
N ALA A 267 -16.52 -6.90 9.12
CA ALA A 267 -17.29 -6.75 7.89
C ALA A 267 -18.38 -5.67 7.97
N GLU A 268 -19.04 -5.54 9.11
CA GLU A 268 -20.08 -4.53 9.35
C GLU A 268 -19.53 -3.11 9.54
N ASN A 269 -18.27 -3.00 9.93
CA ASN A 269 -17.61 -1.72 10.24
C ASN A 269 -16.75 -1.19 9.08
N VAL A 270 -16.47 -2.02 8.05
CA VAL A 270 -15.68 -1.61 6.89
C VAL A 270 -16.62 -1.11 5.79
N GLU A 271 -16.88 0.18 5.81
CA GLU A 271 -17.63 0.86 4.76
C GLU A 271 -16.73 1.25 3.60
N VAL A 272 -17.23 1.05 2.39
CA VAL A 272 -16.50 1.38 1.16
C VAL A 272 -17.44 1.94 0.11
N ALA A 273 -16.95 2.96 -0.61
CA ALA A 273 -17.64 3.44 -1.79
C ALA A 273 -17.52 2.42 -2.92
N VAL A 274 -18.63 2.03 -3.49
CA VAL A 274 -18.73 1.12 -4.64
C VAL A 274 -19.78 1.62 -5.63
N SER A 275 -19.72 1.13 -6.86
CA SER A 275 -20.77 1.46 -7.83
C SER A 275 -21.88 0.42 -7.78
N ALA A 276 -23.12 0.89 -7.69
CA ALA A 276 -24.34 0.11 -7.82
C ALA A 276 -24.97 0.30 -9.20
N THR A 277 -25.71 -0.67 -9.69
CA THR A 277 -26.37 -0.64 -10.99
C THR A 277 -27.88 -0.79 -10.82
N ASP A 278 -28.65 0.09 -11.49
CA ASP A 278 -30.05 -0.12 -11.77
C ASP A 278 -30.16 -1.04 -13.00
N HIS A 279 -30.50 -2.30 -12.78
CA HIS A 279 -30.54 -3.31 -13.83
C HIS A 279 -31.73 -3.11 -14.79
N ASP A 280 -32.80 -2.42 -14.37
CA ASP A 280 -33.95 -2.13 -15.21
C ASP A 280 -33.67 -0.99 -16.20
N ALA A 281 -32.85 0.00 -15.78
CA ALA A 281 -32.41 1.10 -16.63
C ALA A 281 -31.20 0.74 -17.50
N CYS A 282 -30.43 -0.27 -17.12
CA CYS A 282 -29.21 -0.66 -17.81
C CYS A 282 -29.48 -1.33 -19.16
N VAL A 283 -28.83 -0.82 -20.21
CA VAL A 283 -28.95 -1.37 -21.58
C VAL A 283 -27.72 -2.18 -22.02
N GLU A 284 -26.84 -2.52 -21.07
CA GLU A 284 -25.63 -3.34 -21.29
C GLU A 284 -24.71 -2.83 -22.43
N CYS A 285 -24.60 -1.50 -22.59
CA CYS A 285 -23.70 -0.90 -23.61
C CYS A 285 -22.20 -1.14 -23.34
N LEU A 286 -21.83 -1.57 -22.13
CA LEU A 286 -20.47 -1.89 -21.69
C LEU A 286 -19.48 -0.69 -21.67
N ASP A 287 -19.94 0.55 -21.81
CA ASP A 287 -19.08 1.74 -21.71
C ASP A 287 -18.40 1.83 -20.34
N CYS A 288 -19.09 1.45 -19.28
CA CYS A 288 -18.55 1.38 -17.92
C CYS A 288 -17.44 0.34 -17.80
N VAL A 289 -17.50 -0.77 -18.53
CA VAL A 289 -16.44 -1.78 -18.59
C VAL A 289 -15.21 -1.21 -19.28
N ALA A 290 -15.41 -0.52 -20.41
CA ALA A 290 -14.33 0.05 -21.18
C ALA A 290 -13.51 1.09 -20.42
N ARG A 291 -14.10 1.75 -19.41
CA ARG A 291 -13.48 2.82 -18.62
C ARG A 291 -13.08 2.41 -17.20
N CYS A 292 -13.44 1.20 -16.75
CA CYS A 292 -13.14 0.78 -15.37
C CYS A 292 -11.63 0.60 -15.16
N ALA A 293 -11.02 1.46 -14.33
CA ALA A 293 -9.59 1.46 -14.05
C ALA A 293 -9.11 0.17 -13.38
N SER A 294 -9.90 -0.37 -12.45
CA SER A 294 -9.55 -1.55 -11.65
C SER A 294 -10.08 -2.87 -12.23
N GLY A 295 -10.91 -2.81 -13.28
CA GLY A 295 -11.57 -3.99 -13.83
C GLY A 295 -12.63 -4.59 -12.90
N ALA A 296 -13.21 -3.78 -12.01
CA ALA A 296 -14.38 -4.19 -11.22
C ALA A 296 -15.58 -4.51 -12.12
N ARG A 297 -15.79 -3.70 -13.17
CA ARG A 297 -16.78 -3.95 -14.22
C ARG A 297 -16.14 -4.72 -15.37
N ILE A 298 -16.76 -5.80 -15.79
CA ILE A 298 -16.26 -6.73 -16.81
C ILE A 298 -17.36 -7.09 -17.79
N ALA A 299 -17.00 -7.49 -18.98
CA ALA A 299 -17.90 -8.20 -19.88
C ALA A 299 -17.79 -9.71 -19.62
N THR A 300 -18.92 -10.39 -19.47
CA THR A 300 -18.97 -11.85 -19.40
C THR A 300 -18.66 -12.46 -20.78
N LYS A 301 -18.47 -13.78 -20.84
CA LYS A 301 -18.23 -14.46 -22.12
C LYS A 301 -19.42 -14.35 -23.06
N GLU A 302 -20.61 -14.22 -22.51
CA GLU A 302 -21.89 -14.07 -23.19
C GLU A 302 -22.15 -12.62 -23.64
N GLY A 303 -21.29 -11.67 -23.25
CA GLY A 303 -21.40 -10.25 -23.58
C GLY A 303 -22.23 -9.41 -22.61
N HIS A 304 -22.65 -9.97 -21.50
CA HIS A 304 -23.40 -9.26 -20.45
C HIS A 304 -22.46 -8.47 -19.50
N LEU A 305 -23.02 -7.48 -18.82
CA LEU A 305 -22.34 -6.76 -17.75
C LEU A 305 -22.11 -7.70 -16.56
N GLY A 306 -20.87 -7.79 -16.11
CA GLY A 306 -20.50 -8.42 -14.85
C GLY A 306 -19.80 -7.42 -13.93
N TYR A 307 -19.90 -7.65 -12.63
CA TYR A 307 -19.32 -6.80 -11.61
C TYR A 307 -18.70 -7.60 -10.47
N ASP A 308 -17.64 -7.07 -9.89
CA ASP A 308 -16.99 -7.62 -8.69
C ASP A 308 -16.57 -6.47 -7.77
N ALA A 309 -17.32 -6.25 -6.70
CA ALA A 309 -17.10 -5.17 -5.75
C ALA A 309 -15.72 -5.19 -5.08
N ARG A 310 -15.08 -6.37 -5.03
CA ARG A 310 -13.71 -6.49 -4.45
C ARG A 310 -12.68 -5.63 -5.16
N TYR A 311 -12.89 -5.33 -6.43
CA TYR A 311 -11.98 -4.52 -7.25
C TYR A 311 -12.41 -3.04 -7.32
N CYS A 312 -13.63 -2.71 -6.92
CA CYS A 312 -14.14 -1.35 -7.04
C CYS A 312 -13.45 -0.42 -6.03
N VAL A 313 -13.03 0.75 -6.51
CA VAL A 313 -12.39 1.82 -5.70
C VAL A 313 -13.27 3.05 -5.53
N GLY A 314 -14.56 2.98 -5.91
CA GLY A 314 -15.50 4.09 -5.78
C GLY A 314 -15.06 5.35 -6.55
N CYS A 315 -14.47 5.21 -7.74
CA CYS A 315 -13.93 6.36 -8.48
C CYS A 315 -14.97 7.17 -9.27
N GLY A 316 -16.20 6.67 -9.45
CA GLY A 316 -17.29 7.35 -10.14
C GLY A 316 -17.18 7.40 -11.67
N VAL A 317 -16.12 6.86 -12.29
CA VAL A 317 -15.97 6.91 -13.75
C VAL A 317 -17.13 6.22 -14.49
N CYS A 318 -17.56 5.05 -13.99
CA CYS A 318 -18.66 4.29 -14.60
C CYS A 318 -20.00 5.03 -14.51
N GLU A 319 -20.24 5.77 -13.44
CA GLU A 319 -21.39 6.66 -13.28
C GLU A 319 -21.35 7.80 -14.32
N ALA A 320 -20.19 8.49 -14.41
CA ALA A 320 -20.02 9.62 -15.32
C ALA A 320 -20.14 9.27 -16.82
N VAL A 321 -19.82 8.03 -17.20
CA VAL A 321 -19.88 7.58 -18.61
C VAL A 321 -21.17 6.84 -18.97
N CYS A 322 -22.07 6.58 -18.00
CA CYS A 322 -23.28 5.83 -18.24
C CYS A 322 -24.32 6.66 -19.02
N PRO A 323 -24.67 6.32 -20.28
CA PRO A 323 -25.58 7.13 -21.09
C PRO A 323 -27.03 7.05 -20.60
N ARG A 324 -27.32 6.09 -19.72
CA ARG A 324 -28.66 5.86 -19.15
C ARG A 324 -28.79 6.30 -17.71
N ASN A 325 -27.71 6.84 -17.11
CA ASN A 325 -27.63 7.15 -15.66
C ASN A 325 -28.03 5.95 -14.77
N ALA A 326 -27.78 4.73 -15.26
CA ALA A 326 -28.12 3.49 -14.56
C ALA A 326 -27.06 3.08 -13.51
N ILE A 327 -26.11 3.95 -13.18
CA ILE A 327 -25.04 3.66 -12.23
C ILE A 327 -24.88 4.84 -11.29
N ALA A 328 -24.83 4.56 -9.99
CA ALA A 328 -24.47 5.54 -8.97
C ALA A 328 -23.43 4.97 -8.01
N LEU A 329 -22.71 5.84 -7.28
CA LEU A 329 -21.89 5.45 -6.15
C LEU A 329 -22.75 5.32 -4.90
N VAL A 330 -22.54 4.22 -4.17
CA VAL A 330 -23.16 3.95 -2.87
C VAL A 330 -22.10 3.61 -1.85
N GLU A 331 -22.37 3.89 -0.57
CA GLU A 331 -21.57 3.37 0.54
C GLU A 331 -22.19 2.02 0.95
N ALA A 332 -21.33 0.99 1.02
CA ALA A 332 -21.74 -0.35 1.39
C ALA A 332 -20.71 -0.98 2.32
N THR A 333 -21.15 -1.81 3.25
CA THR A 333 -20.27 -2.56 4.14
C THR A 333 -19.71 -3.81 3.46
N PHE A 334 -18.63 -4.37 4.01
CA PHE A 334 -18.16 -5.68 3.55
C PHE A 334 -19.18 -6.79 3.85
N ALA A 335 -20.01 -6.64 4.87
CA ALA A 335 -21.11 -7.58 5.15
C ALA A 335 -22.14 -7.58 4.01
N ASP A 336 -22.50 -6.41 3.50
CA ASP A 336 -23.42 -6.28 2.36
C ASP A 336 -22.82 -6.85 1.07
N LEU A 337 -21.53 -6.55 0.83
CA LEU A 337 -20.85 -6.92 -0.42
C LEU A 337 -20.42 -8.39 -0.45
N MET A 338 -20.12 -8.99 0.68
CA MET A 338 -19.59 -10.35 0.80
C MET A 338 -20.26 -11.14 1.94
N PRO A 339 -21.58 -11.34 1.90
CA PRO A 339 -22.35 -11.98 2.97
C PRO A 339 -21.95 -13.45 3.21
N GLU A 340 -21.35 -14.11 2.23
CA GLU A 340 -20.84 -15.49 2.38
C GLU A 340 -19.44 -15.55 3.02
N GLY A 341 -18.83 -14.40 3.33
CA GLY A 341 -17.53 -14.28 3.98
C GLY A 341 -16.36 -13.96 3.05
N PRO A 342 -15.17 -13.78 3.64
CA PRO A 342 -13.97 -13.41 2.90
C PRO A 342 -13.58 -14.50 1.87
N GLY A 343 -13.13 -14.06 0.71
CA GLY A 343 -12.70 -14.96 -0.37
C GLY A 343 -13.82 -15.53 -1.23
N LYS A 344 -15.08 -15.27 -0.90
CA LYS A 344 -16.22 -15.60 -1.74
C LYS A 344 -16.50 -14.51 -2.79
N ARG A 345 -17.39 -14.81 -3.73
CA ARG A 345 -17.80 -13.82 -4.74
C ARG A 345 -18.50 -12.64 -4.06
N ALA A 346 -18.08 -11.43 -4.41
CA ALA A 346 -18.79 -10.24 -3.97
C ALA A 346 -20.09 -10.08 -4.75
N ILE A 347 -21.14 -9.63 -4.06
CA ILE A 347 -22.44 -9.32 -4.66
C ILE A 347 -22.34 -7.94 -5.31
N GLU A 348 -23.05 -7.75 -6.42
CA GLU A 348 -23.27 -6.44 -7.01
C GLU A 348 -24.40 -5.73 -6.25
N PRO A 349 -24.15 -4.51 -5.73
CA PRO A 349 -25.23 -3.72 -5.14
C PRO A 349 -26.26 -3.35 -6.21
N ASN A 350 -27.54 -3.55 -5.91
CA ASN A 350 -28.62 -3.01 -6.74
C ASN A 350 -28.93 -1.58 -6.28
N LEU A 351 -28.95 -0.63 -7.20
CA LEU A 351 -29.18 0.78 -6.85
C LEU A 351 -30.54 0.98 -6.14
N ALA A 352 -31.57 0.19 -6.49
CA ALA A 352 -32.88 0.23 -5.85
C ALA A 352 -32.86 -0.08 -4.33
N ASP A 353 -31.79 -0.72 -3.83
CA ASP A 353 -31.64 -1.05 -2.40
C ASP A 353 -31.12 0.16 -1.58
N TYR A 354 -30.72 1.25 -2.25
CA TYR A 354 -30.09 2.46 -1.65
C TYR A 354 -30.92 3.74 -1.89
N GLU A 355 -32.11 3.66 -2.53
CA GLU A 355 -33.05 4.75 -2.64
C GLU A 355 -34.04 4.79 -1.44
#